data_03da0e84e242436488ed9bf8f0bb3ee1
#
_entry.id   03da0e84e242436488ed9bf8f0bb3ee1
#
_cell.length_a   1.000
_cell.length_b   1.000
_cell.length_c   1.000
_cell.angle_alpha   90.00
_cell.angle_beta   90.00
_cell.angle_gamma   90.00
#
_symmetry.space_group_name_H-M   'P 1'
#
loop_
_entity.id
_entity.type
_entity.pdbx_description
1 polymer ?
#
loop_
_entity_poly.entity_id
_entity_poly.type
_entity_poly.pdbx_seq_one_letter_code
_entity_poly.pdbx_strand_id
1 'polypeptide(L)'
;PDEDYGNEGLSWQKDSSWGSYYVTTLHAYEPVILKNALIYSDNIYFAKAALKIGENDMESSLTKLGFNDVLPFDIKMAKSQFSNTEKIEKEVQLADSGYGQGQILVNPLHMACMYSAFCNEGNMIKPYLTYKEDAMPDVWIKEAFTKDVAQTVLEDTKEVINNSHGTGYAAHRTDIILAGKTGTAEIKASKDDTTGTELGWFSVFTTDENMDRPIMIISMVEDVKGRGGSGYVVKKDSQVLEKWLSDN
;
A
#
# COMPACT_ATOMS: atom_id res chain seq x y z
N PRO A 1 0.00 -14.37 9.62
CA PRO A 1 0.08 -13.00 10.19
C PRO A 1 0.89 -12.96 11.49
N ASP A 2 0.84 -14.01 12.32
CA ASP A 2 1.43 -14.04 13.67
C ASP A 2 2.88 -14.55 13.69
N GLU A 3 3.47 -14.84 12.55
CA GLU A 3 4.88 -15.26 12.47
C GLU A 3 5.78 -14.06 12.77
N ASP A 4 6.61 -14.22 13.82
CA ASP A 4 7.60 -13.22 14.21
C ASP A 4 8.87 -13.40 13.38
N TYR A 5 9.25 -12.39 12.60
CA TYR A 5 10.45 -12.42 11.76
C TYR A 5 11.72 -11.93 12.47
N GLY A 6 11.60 -11.56 13.74
CA GLY A 6 12.69 -11.07 14.57
C GLY A 6 13.16 -9.66 14.20
N ASN A 7 13.63 -8.94 15.21
CA ASN A 7 14.13 -7.58 15.06
C ASN A 7 15.58 -7.58 14.53
N GLU A 8 15.76 -7.07 13.31
CA GLU A 8 17.09 -6.95 12.66
C GLU A 8 17.71 -5.55 12.85
N GLY A 9 17.10 -4.72 13.68
CA GLY A 9 17.47 -3.31 13.79
C GLY A 9 16.96 -2.48 12.62
N LEU A 10 17.73 -1.49 12.18
CA LEU A 10 17.31 -0.54 11.14
C LEU A 10 17.82 -0.89 9.74
N SER A 11 18.61 -1.94 9.60
CA SER A 11 19.23 -2.31 8.33
C SER A 11 19.46 -3.81 8.26
N TRP A 12 19.06 -4.43 7.18
CA TRP A 12 19.15 -5.87 6.97
C TRP A 12 19.58 -6.21 5.55
N GLN A 13 20.32 -7.28 5.44
CA GLN A 13 20.76 -7.89 4.19
C GLN A 13 20.63 -9.41 4.34
N LYS A 14 20.12 -10.12 3.32
CA LYS A 14 19.96 -11.56 3.40
C LYS A 14 21.33 -12.27 3.60
N ASP A 15 22.28 -11.91 2.76
CA ASP A 15 23.66 -12.41 2.82
C ASP A 15 24.60 -11.56 1.93
N SER A 16 25.88 -11.92 1.91
CA SER A 16 26.91 -11.19 1.18
C SER A 16 26.75 -11.18 -0.35
N SER A 17 25.87 -12.02 -0.92
CA SER A 17 25.61 -12.03 -2.37
C SER A 17 24.94 -10.72 -2.84
N TRP A 18 24.30 -9.99 -1.92
CA TRP A 18 23.71 -8.67 -2.20
C TRP A 18 24.74 -7.54 -2.24
N GLY A 19 26.00 -7.82 -1.95
CA GLY A 19 27.10 -6.84 -1.98
C GLY A 19 26.88 -5.73 -0.95
N SER A 20 26.78 -4.48 -1.42
CA SER A 20 26.52 -3.32 -0.56
C SER A 20 25.04 -2.93 -0.48
N TYR A 21 24.12 -3.80 -0.91
CA TYR A 21 22.70 -3.53 -0.85
C TYR A 21 22.11 -3.97 0.50
N TYR A 22 21.35 -3.08 1.12
CA TYR A 22 20.63 -3.32 2.37
C TYR A 22 19.21 -2.79 2.26
N VAL A 23 18.25 -3.52 2.81
CA VAL A 23 16.91 -3.03 3.09
C VAL A 23 16.94 -2.29 4.41
N THR A 24 16.35 -1.10 4.46
CA THR A 24 16.33 -0.27 5.68
C THR A 24 14.90 0.01 6.12
N THR A 25 14.73 0.16 7.43
CA THR A 25 13.48 0.58 8.07
C THR A 25 13.74 1.74 9.03
N LEU A 26 12.69 2.44 9.46
CA LEU A 26 12.82 3.62 10.32
C LEU A 26 12.72 3.27 11.82
N HIS A 27 12.16 2.12 12.15
CA HIS A 27 11.84 1.73 13.52
C HIS A 27 12.31 0.31 13.82
N ALA A 28 12.85 0.11 15.02
CA ALA A 28 13.09 -1.20 15.61
C ALA A 28 12.00 -1.44 16.68
N TYR A 29 11.35 -2.59 16.63
CA TYR A 29 10.22 -2.93 17.49
C TYR A 29 10.11 -4.46 17.67
N GLU A 30 9.32 -4.90 18.61
CA GLU A 30 9.00 -6.31 18.87
C GLU A 30 7.55 -6.44 19.35
N PRO A 31 6.85 -7.55 18.99
CA PRO A 31 7.23 -8.59 18.03
C PRO A 31 7.14 -8.08 16.58
N VAL A 32 7.95 -8.66 15.66
CA VAL A 32 7.98 -8.30 14.23
C VAL A 32 7.00 -9.18 13.47
N ILE A 33 5.71 -8.92 13.67
CA ILE A 33 4.56 -9.59 13.03
C ILE A 33 3.88 -8.65 12.03
N LEU A 34 3.00 -9.19 11.16
CA LEU A 34 2.33 -8.43 10.09
C LEU A 34 1.71 -7.11 10.56
N LYS A 35 0.90 -7.16 11.62
CA LYS A 35 0.23 -5.99 12.18
C LYS A 35 1.21 -4.89 12.55
N ASN A 36 2.26 -5.21 13.30
CA ASN A 36 3.26 -4.24 13.72
C ASN A 36 4.08 -3.75 12.52
N ALA A 37 4.40 -4.62 11.56
CA ALA A 37 5.09 -4.23 10.33
C ALA A 37 4.28 -3.23 9.50
N LEU A 38 2.95 -3.33 9.49
CA LEU A 38 2.08 -2.32 8.86
C LEU A 38 2.06 -1.01 9.64
N ILE A 39 1.94 -1.04 10.99
CA ILE A 39 1.95 0.14 11.87
C ILE A 39 3.24 0.95 11.67
N TYR A 40 4.39 0.29 11.74
CA TYR A 40 5.71 0.92 11.62
C TYR A 40 6.21 1.08 10.18
N SER A 41 5.46 0.55 9.19
CA SER A 41 5.84 0.56 7.77
C SER A 41 7.22 -0.06 7.51
N ASP A 42 7.39 -1.30 7.96
CA ASP A 42 8.68 -1.98 8.01
C ASP A 42 9.03 -2.68 6.70
N ASN A 43 9.95 -2.10 5.95
CA ASN A 43 10.43 -2.67 4.70
C ASN A 43 11.15 -4.02 4.91
N ILE A 44 11.85 -4.22 6.04
CA ILE A 44 12.61 -5.46 6.30
C ILE A 44 11.64 -6.64 6.44
N TYR A 45 10.55 -6.46 7.19
CA TYR A 45 9.51 -7.49 7.30
C TYR A 45 8.99 -7.91 5.92
N PHE A 46 8.58 -6.94 5.10
CA PHE A 46 7.98 -7.22 3.79
C PHE A 46 9.00 -7.77 2.79
N ALA A 47 10.26 -7.36 2.85
CA ALA A 47 11.33 -7.96 2.05
C ALA A 47 11.53 -9.45 2.39
N LYS A 48 11.60 -9.79 3.69
CA LYS A 48 11.68 -11.18 4.13
C LYS A 48 10.45 -11.99 3.72
N ALA A 49 9.25 -11.42 3.83
CA ALA A 49 8.02 -12.05 3.39
C ALA A 49 8.01 -12.32 1.88
N ALA A 50 8.45 -11.36 1.06
CA ALA A 50 8.55 -11.54 -0.39
C ALA A 50 9.52 -12.66 -0.76
N LEU A 51 10.69 -12.72 -0.12
CA LEU A 51 11.65 -13.80 -0.34
C LEU A 51 11.09 -15.18 0.04
N LYS A 52 10.27 -15.22 1.09
CA LYS A 52 9.61 -16.47 1.52
C LYS A 52 8.50 -16.89 0.54
N ILE A 53 7.78 -15.95 -0.05
CA ILE A 53 6.78 -16.20 -1.11
C ILE A 53 7.47 -16.74 -2.36
N GLY A 54 8.59 -16.14 -2.75
CA GLY A 54 9.34 -16.50 -3.95
C GLY A 54 8.82 -15.81 -5.23
N GLU A 55 9.66 -15.83 -6.25
CA GLU A 55 9.44 -15.08 -7.51
C GLU A 55 8.16 -15.50 -8.24
N ASN A 56 7.97 -16.80 -8.42
CA ASN A 56 6.84 -17.33 -9.21
C ASN A 56 5.48 -17.01 -8.56
N ASP A 57 5.39 -17.19 -7.25
CA ASP A 57 4.14 -16.94 -6.52
C ASP A 57 3.86 -15.43 -6.40
N MET A 58 4.90 -14.61 -6.28
CA MET A 58 4.77 -13.15 -6.31
C MET A 58 4.26 -12.68 -7.68
N GLU A 59 4.90 -13.10 -8.79
CA GLU A 59 4.46 -12.77 -10.15
C GLU A 59 3.02 -13.20 -10.41
N SER A 60 2.69 -14.45 -10.05
CA SER A 60 1.35 -15.01 -10.20
C SER A 60 0.31 -14.21 -9.41
N SER A 61 0.63 -13.85 -8.18
CA SER A 61 -0.27 -13.09 -7.31
C SER A 61 -0.49 -11.67 -7.83
N LEU A 62 0.57 -10.97 -8.25
CA LEU A 62 0.45 -9.63 -8.82
C LEU A 62 -0.31 -9.64 -10.15
N THR A 63 -0.09 -10.65 -11.00
CA THR A 63 -0.87 -10.85 -12.23
C THR A 63 -2.36 -11.08 -11.91
N LYS A 64 -2.67 -11.92 -10.92
CA LYS A 64 -4.05 -12.16 -10.47
C LYS A 64 -4.71 -10.87 -9.95
N LEU A 65 -3.95 -9.96 -9.36
CA LEU A 65 -4.42 -8.65 -8.90
C LEU A 65 -4.61 -7.63 -10.04
N GLY A 66 -4.33 -7.97 -11.30
CA GLY A 66 -4.53 -7.10 -12.46
C GLY A 66 -3.32 -6.25 -12.84
N PHE A 67 -2.12 -6.53 -12.28
CA PHE A 67 -0.90 -5.91 -12.78
C PHE A 67 -0.64 -6.35 -14.22
N ASN A 68 -0.10 -5.45 -15.04
CA ASN A 68 0.12 -5.59 -16.47
C ASN A 68 -1.17 -5.67 -17.33
N ASP A 69 -2.35 -5.63 -16.70
CA ASP A 69 -3.64 -5.59 -17.38
C ASP A 69 -4.17 -4.17 -17.61
N VAL A 70 -5.09 -4.05 -18.55
CA VAL A 70 -5.81 -2.78 -18.79
C VAL A 70 -6.87 -2.61 -17.71
N LEU A 71 -6.88 -1.45 -17.03
CA LEU A 71 -7.94 -1.14 -16.08
C LEU A 71 -9.30 -1.04 -16.81
N PRO A 72 -10.36 -1.67 -16.25
CA PRO A 72 -11.70 -1.63 -16.82
C PRO A 72 -12.41 -0.31 -16.48
N PHE A 73 -11.90 0.79 -17.00
CA PHE A 73 -12.35 2.14 -16.71
C PHE A 73 -12.74 2.87 -18.00
N ASP A 74 -13.65 3.85 -17.91
CA ASP A 74 -14.19 4.57 -19.07
C ASP A 74 -13.14 5.41 -19.81
N ILE A 75 -12.08 5.77 -19.12
CA ILE A 75 -10.94 6.51 -19.68
C ILE A 75 -9.72 5.58 -19.69
N LYS A 76 -9.00 5.57 -20.81
CA LYS A 76 -7.76 4.78 -20.92
C LYS A 76 -6.72 5.31 -19.95
N MET A 77 -6.30 4.46 -19.03
CA MET A 77 -5.28 4.74 -18.01
C MET A 77 -4.00 3.94 -18.28
N ALA A 78 -2.89 4.42 -17.72
CA ALA A 78 -1.66 3.63 -17.69
C ALA A 78 -1.86 2.38 -16.84
N LYS A 79 -1.31 1.26 -17.28
CA LYS A 79 -1.32 0.01 -16.52
C LYS A 79 -0.42 0.11 -15.31
N SER A 80 -0.76 -0.59 -14.23
CA SER A 80 0.23 -0.93 -13.21
C SER A 80 1.15 -2.02 -13.73
N GLN A 81 2.41 -2.02 -13.31
CA GLN A 81 3.39 -3.05 -13.65
C GLN A 81 4.14 -3.50 -12.40
N PHE A 82 4.60 -4.73 -12.36
CA PHE A 82 5.46 -5.23 -11.29
C PHE A 82 6.93 -5.36 -11.71
N SER A 83 7.21 -5.30 -13.01
CA SER A 83 8.57 -5.32 -13.56
C SER A 83 8.60 -4.68 -14.95
N ASN A 84 9.76 -4.21 -15.37
CA ASN A 84 9.99 -3.69 -16.72
C ASN A 84 9.99 -4.79 -17.79
N THR A 85 10.24 -6.06 -17.40
CA THR A 85 10.34 -7.22 -18.28
C THR A 85 9.22 -8.23 -18.08
N GLU A 86 8.22 -7.88 -17.25
CA GLU A 86 7.16 -8.80 -16.80
C GLU A 86 7.68 -10.03 -16.02
N LYS A 87 8.94 -9.95 -15.55
CA LYS A 87 9.61 -10.96 -14.74
C LYS A 87 10.36 -10.34 -13.58
N ILE A 88 10.36 -11.03 -12.45
CA ILE A 88 11.24 -10.69 -11.32
C ILE A 88 12.52 -11.51 -11.50
N GLU A 89 13.58 -10.86 -11.94
CA GLU A 89 14.81 -11.55 -12.40
C GLU A 89 15.87 -11.68 -11.31
N LYS A 90 15.74 -10.91 -10.22
CA LYS A 90 16.76 -10.84 -9.17
C LYS A 90 16.14 -10.90 -7.80
N GLU A 91 16.82 -11.56 -6.89
CA GLU A 91 16.39 -11.69 -5.49
C GLU A 91 16.24 -10.33 -4.80
N VAL A 92 17.14 -9.38 -5.04
CA VAL A 92 17.00 -7.99 -4.52
C VAL A 92 15.75 -7.32 -5.09
N GLN A 93 15.45 -7.52 -6.37
CA GLN A 93 14.21 -7.00 -6.96
C GLN A 93 12.96 -7.62 -6.31
N LEU A 94 12.99 -8.92 -6.01
CA LEU A 94 11.91 -9.59 -5.29
C LEU A 94 11.73 -9.00 -3.89
N ALA A 95 12.82 -8.80 -3.15
CA ALA A 95 12.79 -8.19 -1.82
C ALA A 95 12.21 -6.77 -1.87
N ASP A 96 12.65 -5.94 -2.82
CA ASP A 96 12.14 -4.58 -3.02
C ASP A 96 10.66 -4.56 -3.41
N SER A 97 10.22 -5.53 -4.21
CA SER A 97 8.81 -5.68 -4.58
C SER A 97 7.91 -5.93 -3.38
N GLY A 98 8.42 -6.55 -2.30
CA GLY A 98 7.68 -6.83 -1.08
C GLY A 98 7.14 -5.60 -0.36
N TYR A 99 7.82 -4.46 -0.51
CA TYR A 99 7.39 -3.19 0.09
C TYR A 99 7.09 -2.09 -0.96
N GLY A 100 6.85 -2.51 -2.21
CA GLY A 100 6.39 -1.61 -3.27
C GLY A 100 7.47 -0.73 -3.91
N GLN A 101 8.73 -1.13 -3.80
CA GLN A 101 9.88 -0.47 -4.44
C GLN A 101 10.35 -1.24 -5.67
N GLY A 102 11.58 -0.99 -6.11
CA GLY A 102 12.18 -1.65 -7.26
C GLY A 102 11.55 -1.21 -8.59
N GLN A 103 10.89 -2.13 -9.28
CA GLN A 103 10.29 -1.89 -10.60
C GLN A 103 8.76 -1.84 -10.56
N ILE A 104 8.16 -1.85 -9.37
CA ILE A 104 6.70 -1.73 -9.22
C ILE A 104 6.28 -0.29 -9.52
N LEU A 105 5.35 -0.15 -10.48
CA LEU A 105 4.67 1.11 -10.78
C LEU A 105 3.16 0.89 -10.65
N VAL A 106 2.48 1.69 -9.86
CA VAL A 106 1.07 1.53 -9.58
C VAL A 106 0.27 2.74 -10.04
N ASN A 107 -0.81 2.49 -10.78
CA ASN A 107 -1.80 3.49 -11.09
C ASN A 107 -2.65 3.76 -9.83
N PRO A 108 -2.87 5.02 -9.41
CA PRO A 108 -3.67 5.32 -8.21
C PRO A 108 -5.10 4.75 -8.25
N LEU A 109 -5.74 4.71 -9.42
CA LEU A 109 -7.06 4.11 -9.56
C LEU A 109 -7.02 2.59 -9.36
N HIS A 110 -5.97 1.91 -9.86
CA HIS A 110 -5.77 0.49 -9.58
C HIS A 110 -5.55 0.23 -8.09
N MET A 111 -4.78 1.10 -7.43
CA MET A 111 -4.62 1.05 -5.97
C MET A 111 -5.98 1.14 -5.26
N ALA A 112 -6.87 2.06 -5.67
CA ALA A 112 -8.21 2.16 -5.11
C ALA A 112 -9.02 0.86 -5.31
N CYS A 113 -8.93 0.23 -6.49
CA CYS A 113 -9.57 -1.06 -6.75
C CYS A 113 -9.04 -2.16 -5.81
N MET A 114 -7.72 -2.23 -5.58
CA MET A 114 -7.14 -3.20 -4.64
C MET A 114 -7.62 -2.96 -3.21
N TYR A 115 -7.64 -1.71 -2.74
CA TYR A 115 -8.14 -1.38 -1.40
C TYR A 115 -9.65 -1.65 -1.24
N SER A 116 -10.44 -1.52 -2.31
CA SER A 116 -11.88 -1.85 -2.27
C SER A 116 -12.14 -3.31 -1.87
N ALA A 117 -11.22 -4.21 -2.19
CA ALA A 117 -11.35 -5.62 -1.84
C ALA A 117 -11.36 -5.87 -0.32
N PHE A 118 -10.70 -5.02 0.47
CA PHE A 118 -10.68 -5.15 1.93
C PHE A 118 -12.03 -4.81 2.56
N CYS A 119 -12.85 -3.96 1.91
CA CYS A 119 -14.21 -3.62 2.32
C CYS A 119 -15.28 -4.41 1.55
N ASN A 120 -14.90 -5.35 0.69
CA ASN A 120 -15.82 -6.10 -0.17
C ASN A 120 -15.48 -7.60 -0.21
N GLU A 121 -15.29 -8.20 0.95
CA GLU A 121 -15.07 -9.65 1.12
C GLU A 121 -13.97 -10.24 0.20
N GLY A 122 -12.96 -9.45 -0.13
CA GLY A 122 -11.84 -9.84 -0.99
C GLY A 122 -12.06 -9.64 -2.49
N ASN A 123 -13.18 -9.04 -2.89
CA ASN A 123 -13.49 -8.78 -4.31
C ASN A 123 -13.13 -7.34 -4.68
N MET A 124 -12.33 -7.15 -5.73
CA MET A 124 -12.01 -5.83 -6.25
C MET A 124 -13.18 -5.26 -7.06
N ILE A 125 -13.55 -4.03 -6.77
CA ILE A 125 -14.65 -3.32 -7.45
C ILE A 125 -14.14 -2.68 -8.74
N LYS A 126 -14.96 -2.76 -9.80
CA LYS A 126 -14.74 -2.06 -11.06
C LYS A 126 -14.97 -0.55 -10.86
N PRO A 127 -14.03 0.31 -11.25
CA PRO A 127 -14.20 1.75 -11.10
C PRO A 127 -15.15 2.31 -12.17
N TYR A 128 -15.90 3.34 -11.79
CA TYR A 128 -16.77 4.10 -12.67
C TYR A 128 -16.43 5.59 -12.62
N LEU A 129 -16.54 6.28 -13.72
CA LEU A 129 -16.42 7.74 -13.77
C LEU A 129 -17.75 8.44 -13.49
N THR A 130 -18.84 7.87 -14.01
CA THR A 130 -20.16 8.48 -13.91
C THR A 130 -20.98 7.82 -12.81
N TYR A 131 -21.44 8.61 -11.85
CA TYR A 131 -22.38 8.15 -10.84
C TYR A 131 -23.68 7.65 -11.49
N LYS A 132 -24.16 6.51 -11.01
CA LYS A 132 -25.47 5.94 -11.40
C LYS A 132 -26.23 5.64 -10.12
N GLU A 133 -27.34 6.29 -9.95
CA GLU A 133 -28.27 6.02 -8.85
C GLU A 133 -28.73 4.55 -8.91
N ASP A 134 -28.80 3.90 -7.78
CA ASP A 134 -29.19 2.48 -7.61
C ASP A 134 -28.30 1.46 -8.35
N ALA A 135 -27.14 1.84 -8.86
CA ALA A 135 -26.24 0.88 -9.46
C ALA A 135 -25.55 0.01 -8.39
N MET A 136 -25.69 -1.30 -8.52
CA MET A 136 -24.88 -2.23 -7.72
C MET A 136 -23.44 -2.20 -8.23
N PRO A 137 -22.43 -2.23 -7.34
CA PRO A 137 -21.04 -2.28 -7.75
C PRO A 137 -20.74 -3.53 -8.60
N ASP A 138 -20.15 -3.34 -9.76
CA ASP A 138 -19.61 -4.47 -10.53
C ASP A 138 -18.28 -4.93 -9.94
N VAL A 139 -18.09 -6.24 -9.83
CA VAL A 139 -16.82 -6.83 -9.44
C VAL A 139 -15.89 -6.91 -10.67
N TRP A 140 -14.69 -6.34 -10.54
CA TRP A 140 -13.65 -6.49 -11.54
C TRP A 140 -12.91 -7.81 -11.38
N ILE A 141 -12.38 -8.07 -10.18
CA ILE A 141 -11.67 -9.32 -9.88
C ILE A 141 -12.35 -9.97 -8.68
N LYS A 142 -12.94 -11.13 -8.92
CA LYS A 142 -13.56 -11.93 -7.87
C LYS A 142 -12.49 -12.69 -7.08
N GLU A 143 -12.64 -12.72 -5.76
CA GLU A 143 -11.70 -13.42 -4.86
C GLU A 143 -10.24 -13.04 -5.14
N ALA A 144 -9.98 -11.73 -5.33
CA ALA A 144 -8.62 -11.20 -5.39
C ALA A 144 -7.83 -11.59 -4.13
N PHE A 145 -8.52 -11.53 -2.98
CA PHE A 145 -8.10 -12.08 -1.69
C PHE A 145 -9.20 -12.99 -1.14
N THR A 146 -8.84 -13.94 -0.27
CA THR A 146 -9.87 -14.63 0.51
C THR A 146 -10.49 -13.66 1.51
N LYS A 147 -11.74 -13.91 1.93
CA LYS A 147 -12.45 -13.08 2.91
C LYS A 147 -11.63 -12.89 4.19
N ASP A 148 -11.04 -13.97 4.70
CA ASP A 148 -10.25 -13.94 5.95
C ASP A 148 -8.97 -13.09 5.79
N VAL A 149 -8.31 -13.18 4.64
CA VAL A 149 -7.14 -12.33 4.33
C VAL A 149 -7.54 -10.87 4.22
N ALA A 150 -8.63 -10.57 3.51
CA ALA A 150 -9.14 -9.21 3.37
C ALA A 150 -9.50 -8.60 4.74
N GLN A 151 -10.16 -9.37 5.60
CA GLN A 151 -10.51 -8.95 6.96
C GLN A 151 -9.25 -8.72 7.82
N THR A 152 -8.28 -9.63 7.77
CA THR A 152 -7.01 -9.47 8.51
C THR A 152 -6.30 -8.18 8.10
N VAL A 153 -6.17 -7.92 6.79
CA VAL A 153 -5.49 -6.71 6.31
C VAL A 153 -6.30 -5.46 6.65
N LEU A 154 -7.62 -5.51 6.59
CA LEU A 154 -8.50 -4.41 7.02
C LEU A 154 -8.24 -4.04 8.48
N GLU A 155 -8.27 -5.02 9.40
CA GLU A 155 -8.04 -4.78 10.82
C GLU A 155 -6.63 -4.24 11.09
N ASP A 156 -5.61 -4.80 10.44
CA ASP A 156 -4.24 -4.34 10.60
C ASP A 156 -4.02 -2.93 10.01
N THR A 157 -4.70 -2.58 8.92
CA THR A 157 -4.62 -1.21 8.34
C THR A 157 -5.41 -0.17 9.13
N LYS A 158 -6.42 -0.56 9.91
CA LYS A 158 -7.02 0.33 10.93
C LYS A 158 -6.00 0.78 11.95
N GLU A 159 -5.12 -0.12 12.40
CA GLU A 159 -4.08 0.21 13.38
C GLU A 159 -3.04 1.19 12.84
N VAL A 160 -2.78 1.23 11.53
CA VAL A 160 -1.90 2.24 10.91
C VAL A 160 -2.40 3.66 11.15
N ILE A 161 -3.73 3.84 11.25
CA ILE A 161 -4.37 5.15 11.46
C ILE A 161 -4.69 5.39 12.94
N ASN A 162 -5.09 4.36 13.68
CA ASN A 162 -5.66 4.54 15.03
C ASN A 162 -4.65 4.28 16.16
N ASN A 163 -3.55 3.58 15.89
CA ASN A 163 -2.47 3.41 16.85
C ASN A 163 -1.55 4.65 16.86
N SER A 164 -1.18 5.14 18.04
CA SER A 164 -0.33 6.33 18.19
C SER A 164 1.07 6.20 17.58
N HIS A 165 1.54 4.98 17.33
CA HIS A 165 2.79 4.69 16.61
C HIS A 165 2.60 4.54 15.11
N GLY A 166 1.35 4.52 14.63
CA GLY A 166 1.04 4.34 13.22
C GLY A 166 1.51 5.50 12.35
N THR A 167 2.07 5.18 11.20
CA THR A 167 2.58 6.20 10.25
C THR A 167 1.48 7.10 9.69
N GLY A 168 0.22 6.67 9.76
CA GLY A 168 -0.96 7.44 9.37
C GLY A 168 -1.71 8.11 10.53
N TYR A 169 -1.19 8.04 11.77
CA TYR A 169 -1.89 8.51 12.97
C TYR A 169 -2.33 9.98 12.91
N ALA A 170 -1.65 10.82 12.14
CA ALA A 170 -2.06 12.22 11.96
C ALA A 170 -3.45 12.39 11.28
N ALA A 171 -4.00 11.31 10.69
CA ALA A 171 -5.36 11.27 10.16
C ALA A 171 -6.37 10.63 11.14
N HIS A 172 -5.93 10.22 12.34
CA HIS A 172 -6.79 9.62 13.35
C HIS A 172 -7.96 10.52 13.71
N ARG A 173 -9.13 9.92 13.88
CA ARG A 173 -10.37 10.57 14.33
C ARG A 173 -11.00 9.78 15.46
N THR A 174 -11.69 10.48 16.36
CA THR A 174 -12.38 9.88 17.50
C THR A 174 -13.85 9.54 17.21
N ASP A 175 -14.39 10.10 16.13
CA ASP A 175 -15.80 9.97 15.72
C ASP A 175 -16.02 8.89 14.65
N ILE A 176 -14.96 8.44 13.97
CA ILE A 176 -15.04 7.40 12.93
C ILE A 176 -13.74 6.60 12.88
N ILE A 177 -13.87 5.30 12.60
CA ILE A 177 -12.73 4.42 12.40
C ILE A 177 -12.32 4.46 10.92
N LEU A 178 -11.08 4.87 10.69
CA LEU A 178 -10.45 4.87 9.38
C LEU A 178 -9.45 3.74 9.27
N ALA A 179 -9.27 3.21 8.07
CA ALA A 179 -8.18 2.33 7.71
C ALA A 179 -7.33 2.97 6.62
N GLY A 180 -6.06 2.59 6.53
CA GLY A 180 -5.20 3.16 5.49
C GLY A 180 -3.74 2.73 5.59
N LYS A 181 -2.93 3.25 4.66
CA LYS A 181 -1.49 3.01 4.61
C LYS A 181 -0.77 4.20 4.00
N THR A 182 0.35 4.56 4.59
CA THR A 182 1.30 5.53 4.06
C THR A 182 2.37 4.86 3.22
N GLY A 183 2.95 5.58 2.28
CA GLY A 183 4.11 5.13 1.51
C GLY A 183 5.00 6.30 1.14
N THR A 184 6.31 6.08 1.15
CA THR A 184 7.28 7.01 0.60
C THR A 184 8.17 6.22 -0.35
N ALA A 185 8.15 6.57 -1.63
CA ALA A 185 8.95 5.92 -2.66
C ALA A 185 10.05 6.87 -3.12
N GLU A 186 11.29 6.40 -3.11
CA GLU A 186 12.41 7.15 -3.66
C GLU A 186 12.48 6.99 -5.18
N ILE A 187 12.66 8.10 -5.89
CA ILE A 187 12.96 8.11 -7.32
C ILE A 187 14.41 8.56 -7.48
N LYS A 188 15.27 7.63 -7.86
CA LYS A 188 16.69 7.86 -8.04
C LYS A 188 17.12 7.33 -9.41
N ALA A 189 18.01 8.06 -10.08
CA ALA A 189 18.63 7.61 -11.34
C ALA A 189 19.63 6.46 -11.12
N SER A 190 20.24 6.40 -9.94
CA SER A 190 21.15 5.34 -9.50
C SER A 190 21.17 5.24 -7.98
N LYS A 191 21.79 4.18 -7.45
CA LYS A 191 21.96 3.99 -6.01
C LYS A 191 22.68 5.15 -5.31
N ASP A 192 23.65 5.75 -5.97
CA ASP A 192 24.48 6.83 -5.44
C ASP A 192 23.89 8.23 -5.71
N ASP A 193 22.71 8.30 -6.33
CA ASP A 193 22.04 9.56 -6.62
C ASP A 193 21.45 10.16 -5.34
N THR A 194 22.05 11.25 -4.87
CA THR A 194 21.58 12.04 -3.73
C THR A 194 20.61 13.15 -4.13
N THR A 195 20.43 13.38 -5.43
CA THR A 195 19.56 14.43 -5.99
C THR A 195 18.15 13.94 -6.29
N GLY A 196 17.92 12.64 -6.18
CA GLY A 196 16.62 12.02 -6.41
C GLY A 196 15.51 12.64 -5.54
N THR A 197 14.29 12.52 -6.02
CA THR A 197 13.08 12.99 -5.33
C THR A 197 12.35 11.85 -4.62
N GLU A 198 11.31 12.19 -3.88
CA GLU A 198 10.43 11.24 -3.20
C GLU A 198 8.99 11.45 -3.62
N LEU A 199 8.27 10.34 -3.82
CA LEU A 199 6.82 10.31 -3.94
C LEU A 199 6.21 9.99 -2.58
N GLY A 200 5.34 10.85 -2.10
CA GLY A 200 4.52 10.58 -0.91
C GLY A 200 3.20 9.96 -1.33
N TRP A 201 2.82 8.86 -0.68
CA TRP A 201 1.56 8.17 -0.87
C TRP A 201 0.75 8.12 0.42
N PHE A 202 -0.54 8.27 0.28
CA PHE A 202 -1.48 7.95 1.35
C PHE A 202 -2.75 7.35 0.76
N SER A 203 -3.13 6.21 1.31
CA SER A 203 -4.41 5.55 1.04
C SER A 203 -5.18 5.55 2.34
N VAL A 204 -6.38 6.11 2.37
CA VAL A 204 -7.23 6.16 3.56
C VAL A 204 -8.69 6.00 3.17
N PHE A 205 -9.45 5.28 3.98
CA PHE A 205 -10.86 5.01 3.72
C PHE A 205 -11.65 4.79 5.00
N THR A 206 -12.95 5.06 4.90
CA THR A 206 -13.94 4.79 5.95
C THR A 206 -14.26 3.30 6.00
N THR A 207 -14.48 2.75 7.21
CA THR A 207 -14.67 1.32 7.40
C THR A 207 -16.07 0.94 7.91
N ASP A 208 -16.94 1.91 8.17
CA ASP A 208 -18.32 1.66 8.58
C ASP A 208 -19.18 1.35 7.34
N GLU A 209 -19.70 0.11 7.28
CA GLU A 209 -20.54 -0.38 6.18
C GLU A 209 -21.90 0.33 6.11
N ASN A 210 -22.37 0.93 7.21
CA ASN A 210 -23.66 1.63 7.30
C ASN A 210 -23.54 3.14 7.10
N MET A 211 -22.40 3.62 6.66
CA MET A 211 -22.16 5.03 6.45
C MET A 211 -22.87 5.54 5.20
N ASP A 212 -23.66 6.60 5.33
CA ASP A 212 -24.39 7.20 4.19
C ASP A 212 -23.46 7.72 3.09
N ARG A 213 -22.26 8.17 3.47
CA ARG A 213 -21.29 8.78 2.56
C ARG A 213 -19.88 8.19 2.77
N PRO A 214 -19.67 6.92 2.41
CA PRO A 214 -18.33 6.33 2.49
C PRO A 214 -17.36 7.03 1.54
N ILE A 215 -16.10 7.12 1.94
CA ILE A 215 -15.05 7.74 1.12
C ILE A 215 -13.77 6.91 1.18
N MET A 216 -13.11 6.83 0.02
CA MET A 216 -11.74 6.37 -0.10
C MET A 216 -10.92 7.44 -0.82
N ILE A 217 -9.78 7.79 -0.26
CA ILE A 217 -8.84 8.74 -0.86
C ILE A 217 -7.54 7.98 -1.13
N ILE A 218 -7.08 8.02 -2.36
CA ILE A 218 -5.76 7.55 -2.78
C ILE A 218 -5.01 8.74 -3.34
N SER A 219 -4.01 9.20 -2.62
CA SER A 219 -3.21 10.36 -3.00
C SER A 219 -1.76 9.99 -3.25
N MET A 220 -1.21 10.55 -4.32
CA MET A 220 0.20 10.54 -4.61
C MET A 220 0.68 11.97 -4.87
N VAL A 221 1.73 12.37 -4.21
CA VAL A 221 2.32 13.70 -4.35
C VAL A 221 3.80 13.56 -4.69
N GLU A 222 4.20 14.19 -5.78
CA GLU A 222 5.60 14.25 -6.20
C GLU A 222 6.37 15.26 -5.35
N ASP A 223 7.69 15.03 -5.24
CA ASP A 223 8.63 15.96 -4.60
C ASP A 223 8.27 16.29 -3.14
N VAL A 224 8.06 15.24 -2.34
CA VAL A 224 7.84 15.39 -0.89
C VAL A 224 9.14 15.36 -0.07
N LYS A 225 10.29 15.21 -0.72
CA LYS A 225 11.61 15.31 -0.09
C LYS A 225 11.75 16.67 0.59
N GLY A 226 12.08 16.68 1.87
CA GLY A 226 12.15 17.91 2.66
C GLY A 226 10.80 18.50 3.10
N ARG A 227 9.66 17.88 2.73
CA ARG A 227 8.30 18.27 3.19
C ARG A 227 7.75 17.34 4.26
N GLY A 228 8.48 16.27 4.60
CA GLY A 228 8.06 15.26 5.57
C GLY A 228 7.54 13.96 4.95
N GLY A 229 7.90 13.67 3.69
CA GLY A 229 7.55 12.43 3.00
C GLY A 229 6.02 12.23 2.92
N SER A 230 5.56 11.01 3.17
CA SER A 230 4.12 10.67 3.22
C SER A 230 3.35 11.45 4.27
N GLY A 231 3.97 11.93 5.35
CA GLY A 231 3.32 12.76 6.38
C GLY A 231 2.75 14.06 5.82
N TYR A 232 3.36 14.61 4.76
CA TYR A 232 2.80 15.76 4.05
C TYR A 232 1.46 15.41 3.39
N VAL A 233 1.36 14.24 2.76
CA VAL A 233 0.14 13.75 2.09
C VAL A 233 -0.95 13.46 3.13
N VAL A 234 -0.61 12.75 4.22
CA VAL A 234 -1.53 12.48 5.34
C VAL A 234 -2.19 13.77 5.83
N LYS A 235 -1.39 14.83 6.04
CA LYS A 235 -1.91 16.12 6.50
C LYS A 235 -2.86 16.77 5.50
N LYS A 236 -2.63 16.61 4.19
CA LYS A 236 -3.52 17.16 3.16
C LYS A 236 -4.83 16.39 3.07
N ASP A 237 -4.76 15.08 3.07
CA ASP A 237 -5.94 14.24 2.96
C ASP A 237 -6.81 14.30 4.23
N SER A 238 -6.20 14.50 5.41
CA SER A 238 -6.95 14.75 6.65
C SER A 238 -7.85 15.98 6.55
N GLN A 239 -7.42 17.04 5.86
CA GLN A 239 -8.25 18.23 5.62
C GLN A 239 -9.43 17.95 4.69
N VAL A 240 -9.22 17.10 3.69
CA VAL A 240 -10.28 16.65 2.78
C VAL A 240 -11.30 15.79 3.52
N LEU A 241 -10.81 14.83 4.32
CA LEU A 241 -11.66 13.98 5.17
C LEU A 241 -12.49 14.79 6.15
N GLU A 242 -11.88 15.75 6.85
CA GLU A 242 -12.56 16.62 7.79
C GLU A 242 -13.71 17.35 7.12
N LYS A 243 -13.47 17.96 5.96
CA LYS A 243 -14.50 18.65 5.21
C LYS A 243 -15.61 17.71 4.73
N TRP A 244 -15.25 16.57 4.13
CA TRP A 244 -16.22 15.58 3.64
C TRP A 244 -17.14 15.05 4.72
N LEU A 245 -16.57 14.81 5.91
CA LEU A 245 -17.30 14.23 7.05
C LEU A 245 -18.07 15.28 7.87
N SER A 246 -17.72 16.57 7.77
CA SER A 246 -18.41 17.66 8.47
C SER A 246 -19.57 18.30 7.68
N ASP A 247 -19.63 18.10 6.37
CA ASP A 247 -20.69 18.62 5.50
C ASP A 247 -21.99 17.76 5.57
N ASN A 248 -22.28 17.15 6.72
CA ASN A 248 -23.50 16.37 7.01
C ASN A 248 -24.47 17.15 7.88
#